data_26047ad452f15c4fcbf50e74cc7cc902
#
_entry.id   26047ad452f15c4fcbf50e74cc7cc902
#
_cell.length_a   1.000
_cell.length_b   1.000
_cell.length_c   1.000
_cell.angle_alpha   90.00
_cell.angle_beta   90.00
_cell.angle_gamma   90.00
#
_symmetry.space_group_name_H-M   'P 1'
#
loop_
_entity.id
_entity.type
_entity.pdbx_description
1 polymer ?
#
loop_
_entity_poly.entity_id
_entity_poly.type
_entity_poly.pdbx_seq_one_letter_code
_entity_poly.pdbx_strand_id
1 'polypeptide(L)'
;RYSPLPLPLPKVQCEAEWITDLKVDYYEITFTVQPQAEQERRLAIIYAEYGDYNFSVNIFQGEDPIDFDVEFKAAALNGTYNGKTASKGYNYFILLSDKNAPTSANQFYGSEQYRLDLYSDVSCGIDFTECPIPNGVYNLDKESTGDAGTIRDASSFYIRVTENGQQIINEFVKGKVIITDNHVEAHLLLDSGKWHRVTFDGELVTGGYANPTNERPYSLFTADHEFNYNSGYLHAYYRGDFYGLGCDVWYV
;
A
#
# COMPACT_ATOMS: atom_id res chain seq x y z
N ARG A 1 21.11 19.39 -61.00
CA ARG A 1 21.02 18.87 -59.62
C ARG A 1 19.92 19.66 -58.93
N TYR A 2 18.78 19.07 -58.75
CA TYR A 2 17.74 19.61 -57.85
C TYR A 2 18.23 19.37 -56.42
N SER A 3 18.56 20.43 -55.70
CA SER A 3 18.67 20.41 -54.27
C SER A 3 17.23 20.52 -53.75
N PRO A 4 16.66 19.50 -53.12
CA PRO A 4 15.33 19.68 -52.56
C PRO A 4 15.45 20.76 -51.49
N LEU A 5 14.61 21.78 -51.55
CA LEU A 5 14.43 22.73 -50.48
C LEU A 5 14.08 21.94 -49.22
N PRO A 6 14.67 22.23 -48.07
CA PRO A 6 14.27 21.56 -46.81
C PRO A 6 12.75 21.80 -46.64
N LEU A 7 12.02 20.70 -46.44
CA LEU A 7 10.60 20.80 -46.12
C LEU A 7 10.42 21.62 -44.84
N PRO A 8 9.39 22.46 -44.76
CA PRO A 8 9.14 23.22 -43.52
C PRO A 8 8.85 22.22 -42.39
N LEU A 9 9.28 22.57 -41.18
CA LEU A 9 8.92 21.80 -39.99
C LEU A 9 7.42 21.93 -39.70
N PRO A 10 6.78 20.91 -39.12
CA PRO A 10 5.43 21.03 -38.59
C PRO A 10 5.31 22.19 -37.60
N LYS A 11 4.16 22.83 -37.55
CA LYS A 11 3.82 23.78 -36.49
C LYS A 11 3.16 23.00 -35.36
N VAL A 12 3.60 23.20 -34.15
CA VAL A 12 3.01 22.57 -32.95
C VAL A 12 2.57 23.62 -31.94
N GLN A 13 1.42 23.37 -31.30
CA GLN A 13 0.91 24.23 -30.23
C GLN A 13 0.21 23.39 -29.15
N CYS A 14 0.27 23.88 -27.93
CA CYS A 14 -0.43 23.33 -26.79
C CYS A 14 -0.83 24.47 -25.85
N GLU A 15 -2.08 24.53 -25.42
CA GLU A 15 -2.60 25.57 -24.52
C GLU A 15 -2.39 25.22 -23.03
N ALA A 16 -2.05 23.98 -22.74
CA ALA A 16 -1.90 23.52 -21.37
C ALA A 16 -0.55 24.03 -20.78
N GLU A 17 -0.62 24.88 -19.77
CA GLU A 17 0.57 25.50 -19.12
C GLU A 17 1.52 24.49 -18.50
N TRP A 18 1.05 23.30 -18.18
CA TRP A 18 1.85 22.22 -17.60
C TRP A 18 2.61 21.38 -18.63
N ILE A 19 2.40 21.65 -19.94
CA ILE A 19 3.24 21.15 -21.02
C ILE A 19 4.21 22.27 -21.39
N THR A 20 5.49 22.06 -21.14
CA THR A 20 6.54 23.03 -21.39
C THR A 20 7.59 22.48 -22.33
N ASP A 21 8.51 23.35 -22.82
CA ASP A 21 9.60 22.98 -23.72
C ASP A 21 9.15 22.23 -24.98
N LEU A 22 7.94 22.56 -25.48
CA LEU A 22 7.40 21.94 -26.69
C LEU A 22 8.27 22.27 -27.90
N LYS A 23 8.86 21.24 -28.51
CA LYS A 23 9.74 21.32 -29.69
C LYS A 23 9.33 20.29 -30.71
N VAL A 24 9.61 20.61 -31.96
CA VAL A 24 9.36 19.70 -33.09
C VAL A 24 10.57 19.69 -34.01
N ASP A 25 10.90 18.52 -34.50
CA ASP A 25 11.76 18.32 -35.65
C ASP A 25 11.08 17.45 -36.73
N TYR A 26 11.84 16.90 -37.69
CA TYR A 26 11.29 16.09 -38.78
C TYR A 26 10.82 14.69 -38.31
N TYR A 27 11.17 14.25 -37.14
CA TYR A 27 11.01 12.87 -36.66
C TYR A 27 10.24 12.76 -35.36
N GLU A 28 10.26 13.83 -34.54
CA GLU A 28 9.70 13.76 -33.18
C GLU A 28 9.13 15.10 -32.70
N ILE A 29 8.18 15.01 -31.80
CA ILE A 29 7.71 16.12 -30.97
C ILE A 29 8.15 15.84 -29.54
N THR A 30 8.93 16.73 -28.96
CA THR A 30 9.41 16.61 -27.57
C THR A 30 8.78 17.68 -26.70
N PHE A 31 8.50 17.36 -25.47
CA PHE A 31 7.94 18.29 -24.47
C PHE A 31 8.27 17.82 -23.06
N THR A 32 8.14 18.71 -22.09
CA THR A 32 8.26 18.42 -20.67
C THR A 32 6.88 18.47 -20.03
N VAL A 33 6.57 17.44 -19.24
CA VAL A 33 5.34 17.35 -18.44
C VAL A 33 5.67 17.82 -17.02
N GLN A 34 5.04 18.92 -16.58
CA GLN A 34 5.25 19.42 -15.23
C GLN A 34 4.57 18.49 -14.20
N PRO A 35 5.20 18.29 -13.02
CA PRO A 35 4.59 17.51 -11.95
C PRO A 35 3.21 18.04 -11.57
N GLN A 36 2.35 17.14 -11.13
CA GLN A 36 1.03 17.47 -10.61
C GLN A 36 1.01 17.15 -9.10
N ALA A 37 0.57 18.12 -8.29
CA ALA A 37 0.40 17.91 -6.86
C ALA A 37 -0.91 17.19 -6.52
N GLU A 38 -1.93 17.36 -7.36
CA GLU A 38 -3.25 16.76 -7.20
C GLU A 38 -3.36 15.49 -8.04
N GLN A 39 -4.12 14.51 -7.56
CA GLN A 39 -4.28 13.22 -8.26
C GLN A 39 -5.34 13.25 -9.36
N GLU A 40 -6.07 14.34 -9.50
CA GLU A 40 -7.10 14.47 -10.52
C GLU A 40 -6.51 14.40 -11.93
N ARG A 41 -7.21 13.69 -12.79
CA ARG A 41 -6.81 13.56 -14.19
C ARG A 41 -6.89 14.91 -14.90
N ARG A 42 -5.83 15.28 -15.60
CA ARG A 42 -5.80 16.41 -16.50
C ARG A 42 -5.44 15.99 -17.92
N LEU A 43 -5.96 16.72 -18.90
CA LEU A 43 -5.75 16.50 -20.32
C LEU A 43 -5.06 17.71 -20.94
N ALA A 44 -4.02 17.47 -21.74
CA ALA A 44 -3.50 18.41 -22.69
C ALA A 44 -3.63 17.88 -24.10
N ILE A 45 -3.84 18.76 -25.05
CA ILE A 45 -3.89 18.41 -26.48
C ILE A 45 -2.76 19.17 -27.18
N ILE A 46 -1.85 18.44 -27.79
CA ILE A 46 -0.84 19.01 -28.69
C ILE A 46 -1.40 18.92 -30.09
N TYR A 47 -1.61 20.08 -30.72
CA TYR A 47 -2.00 20.19 -32.10
C TYR A 47 -0.77 20.34 -32.98
N ALA A 48 -0.75 19.65 -34.10
CA ALA A 48 0.31 19.74 -35.11
C ALA A 48 -0.28 19.95 -36.51
N GLU A 49 0.30 20.87 -37.25
CA GLU A 49 -0.06 21.21 -38.61
C GLU A 49 1.16 21.04 -39.54
N TYR A 50 0.95 20.34 -40.65
CA TYR A 50 1.95 20.17 -41.67
C TYR A 50 1.33 20.26 -43.08
N GLY A 51 1.47 21.40 -43.75
CA GLY A 51 0.76 21.68 -44.99
C GLY A 51 -0.74 21.64 -44.77
N ASP A 52 -1.44 20.76 -45.51
CA ASP A 52 -2.89 20.56 -45.40
C ASP A 52 -3.27 19.47 -44.38
N TYR A 53 -2.29 18.92 -43.70
CA TYR A 53 -2.52 17.84 -42.73
C TYR A 53 -2.49 18.37 -41.28
N ASN A 54 -3.51 17.98 -40.52
CA ASN A 54 -3.64 18.29 -39.12
C ASN A 54 -3.74 17.00 -38.33
N PHE A 55 -3.06 16.92 -37.17
CA PHE A 55 -3.22 15.84 -36.22
C PHE A 55 -3.11 16.37 -34.81
N SER A 56 -3.55 15.59 -33.85
CA SER A 56 -3.45 15.92 -32.44
C SER A 56 -2.98 14.73 -31.62
N VAL A 57 -2.30 15.03 -30.51
CA VAL A 57 -1.86 14.05 -29.51
C VAL A 57 -2.46 14.45 -28.18
N ASN A 58 -3.18 13.52 -27.56
CA ASN A 58 -3.74 13.69 -26.24
C ASN A 58 -2.75 13.21 -25.17
N ILE A 59 -2.40 14.09 -24.25
CA ILE A 59 -1.54 13.80 -23.11
C ILE A 59 -2.40 13.79 -21.85
N PHE A 60 -2.44 12.65 -21.19
CA PHE A 60 -3.14 12.50 -19.94
C PHE A 60 -2.14 12.42 -18.80
N GLN A 61 -2.42 13.10 -17.69
CA GLN A 61 -1.70 12.97 -16.44
C GLN A 61 -2.68 12.84 -15.29
N GLY A 62 -2.34 11.98 -14.32
CA GLY A 62 -3.23 11.60 -13.24
C GLY A 62 -4.02 10.32 -13.54
N GLU A 63 -4.78 9.89 -12.56
CA GLU A 63 -5.61 8.69 -12.67
C GLU A 63 -6.99 9.03 -13.24
N ASP A 64 -7.61 8.07 -13.93
CA ASP A 64 -9.01 8.19 -14.31
C ASP A 64 -9.88 8.28 -13.05
N PRO A 65 -10.91 9.14 -13.04
CA PRO A 65 -11.88 9.15 -11.97
C PRO A 65 -12.48 7.76 -11.78
N ILE A 66 -12.53 7.31 -10.53
CA ILE A 66 -13.16 6.04 -10.20
C ILE A 66 -14.63 6.30 -9.89
N ASP A 67 -15.52 5.61 -10.61
CA ASP A 67 -16.93 5.54 -10.25
C ASP A 67 -17.12 4.40 -9.25
N PHE A 68 -17.33 4.77 -7.99
CA PHE A 68 -17.44 3.78 -6.91
C PHE A 68 -18.86 3.20 -6.84
N ASP A 69 -18.96 1.87 -6.93
CA ASP A 69 -20.21 1.13 -6.76
C ASP A 69 -20.65 1.09 -5.29
N VAL A 70 -19.66 1.13 -4.37
CA VAL A 70 -19.88 1.00 -2.93
C VAL A 70 -19.05 2.04 -2.18
N GLU A 71 -19.74 2.84 -1.37
CA GLU A 71 -19.14 3.74 -0.37
C GLU A 71 -19.30 3.08 1.00
N PHE A 72 -18.18 2.70 1.63
CA PHE A 72 -18.16 2.04 2.92
C PHE A 72 -17.42 2.90 3.94
N LYS A 73 -18.13 3.33 4.96
CA LYS A 73 -17.54 4.02 6.11
C LYS A 73 -17.34 3.02 7.25
N ALA A 74 -16.08 2.67 7.52
CA ALA A 74 -15.76 1.78 8.62
C ALA A 74 -16.08 2.43 9.97
N ALA A 75 -16.66 1.65 10.88
CA ALA A 75 -16.94 2.05 12.25
C ALA A 75 -15.78 1.73 13.20
N ALA A 76 -14.91 0.80 12.81
CA ALA A 76 -13.76 0.38 13.60
C ALA A 76 -12.54 0.05 12.73
N LEU A 77 -11.37 0.37 13.27
CA LEU A 77 -10.08 -0.09 12.81
C LEU A 77 -9.47 -0.94 13.92
N ASN A 78 -9.09 -2.16 13.57
CA ASN A 78 -8.27 -3.03 14.41
C ASN A 78 -7.01 -3.41 13.63
N GLY A 79 -5.93 -3.71 14.32
CA GLY A 79 -4.73 -4.07 13.60
C GLY A 79 -3.64 -4.62 14.49
N THR A 80 -2.62 -5.15 13.84
CA THR A 80 -1.44 -5.72 14.47
C THR A 80 -0.20 -5.30 13.70
N TYR A 81 0.76 -4.76 14.40
CA TYR A 81 2.10 -4.57 13.89
C TYR A 81 2.89 -5.87 14.04
N ASN A 82 3.35 -6.45 12.94
CA ASN A 82 4.09 -7.71 12.93
C ASN A 82 5.61 -7.54 12.76
N GLY A 83 6.08 -6.29 12.65
CA GLY A 83 7.49 -6.00 12.46
C GLY A 83 8.00 -6.37 11.07
N LYS A 84 9.30 -6.50 10.95
CA LYS A 84 9.98 -6.89 9.72
C LYS A 84 10.17 -8.40 9.71
N THR A 85 9.33 -9.11 9.00
CA THR A 85 9.48 -10.56 8.76
C THR A 85 10.46 -10.80 7.59
N ALA A 86 10.31 -11.85 6.80
CA ALA A 86 11.15 -12.10 5.61
C ALA A 86 10.96 -11.08 4.47
N SER A 87 10.09 -10.09 4.65
CA SER A 87 9.79 -9.02 3.69
C SER A 87 10.78 -7.86 3.78
N LYS A 88 10.75 -6.96 2.80
CA LYS A 88 11.60 -5.76 2.77
C LYS A 88 11.02 -4.60 3.59
N GLY A 89 9.69 -4.59 3.79
CA GLY A 89 8.98 -3.59 4.57
C GLY A 89 8.56 -4.07 5.95
N TYR A 90 8.13 -3.13 6.80
CA TYR A 90 7.53 -3.39 8.10
C TYR A 90 6.03 -3.61 7.95
N ASN A 91 5.53 -4.69 8.51
CA ASN A 91 4.17 -5.15 8.30
C ASN A 91 3.19 -4.56 9.31
N TYR A 92 2.15 -3.91 8.78
CA TYR A 92 0.99 -3.39 9.50
C TYR A 92 -0.26 -4.06 8.94
N PHE A 93 -0.74 -5.08 9.63
CA PHE A 93 -1.99 -5.72 9.27
C PHE A 93 -3.16 -4.95 9.88
N ILE A 94 -4.07 -4.45 9.04
CA ILE A 94 -5.24 -3.70 9.49
C ILE A 94 -6.54 -4.33 9.03
N LEU A 95 -7.57 -4.14 9.83
CA LEU A 95 -8.92 -4.59 9.62
C LEU A 95 -9.87 -3.40 9.77
N LEU A 96 -10.52 -3.01 8.68
CA LEU A 96 -11.57 -2.00 8.66
C LEU A 96 -12.93 -2.71 8.65
N SER A 97 -13.82 -2.40 9.60
CA SER A 97 -15.09 -3.08 9.74
C SER A 97 -16.25 -2.14 10.06
N ASP A 98 -17.48 -2.58 9.73
CA ASP A 98 -18.71 -1.88 10.06
C ASP A 98 -19.10 -1.96 11.55
N LYS A 99 -18.47 -2.84 12.31
CA LYS A 99 -18.70 -3.05 13.73
C LYS A 99 -17.38 -3.10 14.47
N ASN A 100 -17.40 -2.70 15.76
CA ASN A 100 -16.24 -2.87 16.62
C ASN A 100 -16.04 -4.35 16.93
N ALA A 101 -15.04 -4.91 16.31
CA ALA A 101 -14.82 -6.34 16.18
C ALA A 101 -13.53 -6.74 16.88
N PRO A 102 -13.50 -7.79 17.75
CA PRO A 102 -12.25 -8.32 18.26
C PRO A 102 -11.42 -8.91 17.10
N THR A 103 -10.11 -8.67 17.11
CA THR A 103 -9.17 -9.07 16.07
C THR A 103 -9.09 -10.58 15.83
N SER A 104 -9.50 -11.39 16.80
CA SER A 104 -9.38 -12.86 16.76
C SER A 104 -10.57 -13.58 16.18
N ALA A 105 -11.69 -12.90 15.96
CA ALA A 105 -12.89 -13.59 15.54
C ALA A 105 -13.10 -13.48 14.04
N ASN A 106 -12.86 -14.56 13.34
CA ASN A 106 -13.27 -14.74 11.96
C ASN A 106 -14.80 -14.86 11.79
N GLN A 107 -15.56 -14.67 12.87
CA GLN A 107 -16.99 -14.97 12.93
C GLN A 107 -17.77 -13.75 13.45
N PHE A 108 -17.84 -12.72 12.60
CA PHE A 108 -18.75 -11.61 12.84
C PHE A 108 -19.99 -11.80 12.02
N TYR A 109 -21.01 -12.37 12.64
CA TYR A 109 -22.32 -12.48 12.04
C TYR A 109 -22.87 -11.10 11.67
N GLY A 110 -23.34 -10.97 10.44
CA GLY A 110 -23.89 -9.73 9.92
C GLY A 110 -22.88 -8.59 9.84
N SER A 111 -21.63 -8.85 9.47
CA SER A 111 -20.58 -7.83 9.38
C SER A 111 -19.86 -7.84 8.04
N GLU A 112 -19.27 -6.70 7.72
CA GLU A 112 -18.40 -6.50 6.56
C GLU A 112 -17.03 -6.00 7.01
N GLN A 113 -15.97 -6.53 6.38
CA GLN A 113 -14.59 -6.26 6.77
C GLN A 113 -13.70 -6.20 5.54
N TYR A 114 -12.73 -5.28 5.57
CA TYR A 114 -11.62 -5.16 4.62
C TYR A 114 -10.34 -5.45 5.36
N ARG A 115 -9.67 -6.54 4.98
CA ARG A 115 -8.37 -6.95 5.52
C ARG A 115 -7.30 -6.42 4.60
N LEU A 116 -6.34 -5.70 5.16
CA LEU A 116 -5.29 -5.03 4.43
C LEU A 116 -3.95 -5.30 5.11
N ASP A 117 -3.07 -5.97 4.40
CA ASP A 117 -1.74 -6.35 4.85
C ASP A 117 -0.72 -5.36 4.28
N LEU A 118 -0.50 -4.24 4.99
CA LEU A 118 0.29 -3.11 4.54
C LEU A 118 1.77 -3.31 4.89
N TYR A 119 2.64 -2.82 4.01
CA TYR A 119 4.08 -2.79 4.23
C TYR A 119 4.62 -1.37 4.09
N SER A 120 5.32 -0.89 5.13
CA SER A 120 5.93 0.44 5.20
C SER A 120 7.45 0.34 5.35
N ASP A 121 8.16 1.40 5.02
CA ASP A 121 9.57 1.58 5.36
C ASP A 121 9.77 2.11 6.79
N VAL A 122 8.69 2.49 7.47
CA VAL A 122 8.70 3.01 8.84
C VAL A 122 8.46 1.90 9.85
N SER A 123 9.40 1.74 10.78
CA SER A 123 9.26 0.84 11.93
C SER A 123 8.47 1.50 13.05
N CYS A 124 7.70 0.69 13.80
CA CYS A 124 7.11 1.13 15.06
C CYS A 124 8.16 1.31 16.18
N GLY A 125 9.37 0.80 15.99
CA GLY A 125 10.42 0.78 17.00
C GLY A 125 10.32 -0.44 17.92
N ILE A 126 10.74 -0.28 19.18
CA ILE A 126 10.84 -1.37 20.14
C ILE A 126 9.69 -1.42 21.15
N ASP A 127 8.87 -0.40 21.22
CA ASP A 127 7.64 -0.40 22.00
C ASP A 127 6.47 -0.78 21.11
N PHE A 128 5.94 -1.98 21.33
CA PHE A 128 4.91 -2.57 20.48
C PHE A 128 3.50 -2.45 21.06
N THR A 129 3.29 -1.74 22.15
CA THR A 129 1.96 -1.63 22.76
C THR A 129 1.02 -0.78 21.93
N GLU A 130 1.56 0.28 21.31
CA GLU A 130 0.82 1.20 20.45
C GLU A 130 1.69 1.57 19.26
N CYS A 131 1.32 1.07 18.09
CA CYS A 131 2.05 1.28 16.85
C CYS A 131 1.23 2.15 15.90
N PRO A 132 1.58 3.44 15.75
CA PRO A 132 0.95 4.30 14.76
C PRO A 132 1.14 3.74 13.36
N ILE A 133 0.06 3.71 12.58
CA ILE A 133 0.13 3.30 11.18
C ILE A 133 0.73 4.46 10.38
N PRO A 134 1.82 4.22 9.63
CA PRO A 134 2.50 5.30 8.92
C PRO A 134 1.66 5.92 7.81
N ASN A 135 1.73 7.26 7.69
CA ASN A 135 1.18 7.97 6.54
C ASN A 135 1.83 7.50 5.25
N GLY A 136 1.06 7.45 4.18
CA GLY A 136 1.57 7.06 2.88
C GLY A 136 0.51 6.55 1.92
N VAL A 137 0.97 6.18 0.74
CA VAL A 137 0.16 5.50 -0.28
C VAL A 137 0.69 4.08 -0.42
N TYR A 138 -0.20 3.12 -0.24
CA TYR A 138 0.08 1.69 -0.32
C TYR A 138 -0.67 1.12 -1.53
N ASN A 139 0.05 0.60 -2.50
CA ASN A 139 -0.52 0.05 -3.72
C ASN A 139 -0.64 -1.47 -3.63
N LEU A 140 -1.71 -2.04 -4.19
CA LEU A 140 -1.88 -3.49 -4.23
C LEU A 140 -0.74 -4.13 -5.04
N ASP A 141 -0.02 -5.05 -4.40
CA ASP A 141 1.06 -5.82 -4.98
C ASP A 141 0.62 -7.28 -5.20
N LYS A 142 0.29 -7.59 -6.44
CA LYS A 142 -0.16 -8.94 -6.86
C LYS A 142 0.92 -10.00 -6.72
N GLU A 143 2.19 -9.61 -6.68
CA GLU A 143 3.32 -10.52 -6.49
C GLU A 143 3.61 -10.79 -5.01
N SER A 144 2.96 -10.03 -4.13
CA SER A 144 3.08 -10.15 -2.66
C SER A 144 4.52 -10.10 -2.15
N THR A 145 5.32 -9.19 -2.71
CA THR A 145 6.74 -9.02 -2.41
C THR A 145 7.01 -8.54 -0.98
N GLY A 146 6.03 -7.81 -0.38
CA GLY A 146 6.19 -7.14 0.89
C GLY A 146 7.17 -5.97 0.84
N ASP A 147 7.31 -5.33 -0.32
CA ASP A 147 8.05 -4.08 -0.46
C ASP A 147 7.33 -2.92 0.25
N ALA A 148 8.08 -1.93 0.68
CA ALA A 148 7.50 -0.72 1.30
C ALA A 148 6.56 0.02 0.32
N GLY A 149 5.45 0.56 0.83
CA GLY A 149 4.41 1.21 0.03
C GLY A 149 3.48 0.23 -0.68
N THR A 150 3.40 -1.03 -0.21
CA THR A 150 2.54 -2.04 -0.82
C THR A 150 1.48 -2.60 0.12
N ILE A 151 0.43 -3.13 -0.48
CA ILE A 151 -0.58 -4.01 0.13
C ILE A 151 -0.31 -5.41 -0.40
N ARG A 152 -0.04 -6.36 0.47
CA ARG A 152 0.21 -7.74 0.08
C ARG A 152 -1.08 -8.45 -0.32
N ASP A 153 -1.17 -8.87 -1.57
CA ASP A 153 -2.36 -9.51 -2.13
C ASP A 153 -2.76 -10.80 -1.37
N ALA A 154 -1.82 -11.68 -1.12
CA ALA A 154 -2.07 -12.99 -0.52
C ALA A 154 -2.77 -12.97 0.86
N SER A 155 -2.76 -11.82 1.55
CA SER A 155 -3.33 -11.68 2.90
C SER A 155 -4.41 -10.59 2.97
N SER A 156 -4.72 -9.97 1.83
CA SER A 156 -5.65 -8.82 1.75
C SER A 156 -6.89 -9.19 0.95
N PHE A 157 -8.05 -9.00 1.55
CA PHE A 157 -9.33 -9.33 0.93
C PHE A 157 -10.52 -8.67 1.66
N TYR A 158 -11.64 -8.59 0.95
CA TYR A 158 -12.94 -8.27 1.54
C TYR A 158 -13.62 -9.53 2.05
N ILE A 159 -14.24 -9.46 3.21
CA ILE A 159 -15.08 -10.52 3.73
C ILE A 159 -16.39 -9.96 4.30
N ARG A 160 -17.49 -10.57 3.90
CA ARG A 160 -18.79 -10.36 4.49
C ARG A 160 -19.24 -11.63 5.17
N VAL A 161 -19.65 -11.54 6.42
CA VAL A 161 -20.23 -12.64 7.18
C VAL A 161 -21.72 -12.38 7.33
N THR A 162 -22.54 -13.27 6.79
CA THR A 162 -24.00 -13.16 6.86
C THR A 162 -24.51 -13.45 8.28
N GLU A 163 -25.78 -13.13 8.56
CA GLU A 163 -26.39 -13.36 9.88
C GLU A 163 -26.40 -14.85 10.30
N ASN A 164 -26.34 -15.76 9.35
CA ASN A 164 -26.25 -17.20 9.61
C ASN A 164 -24.81 -17.74 9.58
N GLY A 165 -23.81 -16.87 9.51
CA GLY A 165 -22.40 -17.23 9.57
C GLY A 165 -21.75 -17.65 8.26
N GLN A 166 -22.46 -17.56 7.13
CA GLN A 166 -21.85 -17.81 5.84
C GLN A 166 -20.86 -16.70 5.51
N GLN A 167 -19.65 -17.07 5.11
CA GLN A 167 -18.61 -16.14 4.66
C GLN A 167 -18.65 -15.99 3.15
N ILE A 168 -18.63 -14.75 2.69
CA ILE A 168 -18.48 -14.36 1.29
C ILE A 168 -17.15 -13.59 1.23
N ILE A 169 -16.19 -14.12 0.50
CA ILE A 169 -14.84 -13.54 0.36
C ILE A 169 -14.68 -13.07 -1.09
N ASN A 170 -14.19 -11.85 -1.28
CA ASN A 170 -13.79 -11.32 -2.56
C ASN A 170 -12.33 -10.85 -2.48
N GLU A 171 -11.54 -11.23 -3.48
CA GLU A 171 -10.16 -10.80 -3.62
C GLU A 171 -10.08 -9.39 -4.22
N PHE A 172 -9.02 -8.67 -3.92
CA PHE A 172 -8.75 -7.39 -4.57
C PHE A 172 -8.02 -7.63 -5.88
N VAL A 173 -8.55 -7.06 -6.96
CA VAL A 173 -7.94 -7.12 -8.30
C VAL A 173 -6.98 -5.97 -8.53
N LYS A 174 -7.37 -4.78 -8.08
CA LYS A 174 -6.61 -3.54 -8.14
C LYS A 174 -6.97 -2.68 -6.94
N GLY A 175 -6.05 -1.85 -6.48
CA GLY A 175 -6.39 -0.89 -5.44
C GLY A 175 -5.20 -0.21 -4.82
N LYS A 176 -5.53 0.76 -3.99
CA LYS A 176 -4.60 1.50 -3.14
C LYS A 176 -5.25 1.88 -1.83
N VAL A 177 -4.42 2.10 -0.83
CA VAL A 177 -4.80 2.67 0.46
C VAL A 177 -3.99 3.93 0.67
N ILE A 178 -4.66 5.01 1.04
CA ILE A 178 -4.08 6.31 1.35
C ILE A 178 -4.28 6.54 2.84
N ILE A 179 -3.20 6.80 3.56
CA ILE A 179 -3.22 7.08 5.00
C ILE A 179 -2.66 8.47 5.23
N THR A 180 -3.44 9.32 5.87
CA THR A 180 -3.07 10.68 6.24
C THR A 180 -3.55 10.98 7.65
N ASP A 181 -2.62 11.17 8.58
CA ASP A 181 -2.87 11.47 9.99
C ASP A 181 -3.90 10.53 10.64
N ASN A 182 -5.16 10.97 10.78
CA ASN A 182 -6.24 10.19 11.39
C ASN A 182 -7.28 9.70 10.37
N HIS A 183 -6.89 9.60 9.10
CA HIS A 183 -7.78 9.22 8.01
C HIS A 183 -7.19 8.10 7.16
N VAL A 184 -8.03 7.12 6.86
CA VAL A 184 -7.76 6.06 5.87
C VAL A 184 -8.77 6.19 4.75
N GLU A 185 -8.29 6.21 3.52
CA GLU A 185 -9.11 6.07 2.32
C GLU A 185 -8.55 4.96 1.44
N ALA A 186 -9.35 3.94 1.17
CA ALA A 186 -8.98 2.85 0.29
C ALA A 186 -9.89 2.79 -0.95
N HIS A 187 -9.28 2.64 -2.11
CA HIS A 187 -9.93 2.45 -3.39
C HIS A 187 -9.63 1.03 -3.85
N LEU A 188 -10.63 0.15 -3.85
CA LEU A 188 -10.44 -1.29 -4.04
C LEU A 188 -11.38 -1.82 -5.11
N LEU A 189 -10.82 -2.39 -6.17
CA LEU A 189 -11.59 -3.16 -7.16
C LEU A 189 -11.62 -4.62 -6.72
N LEU A 190 -12.79 -5.15 -6.48
CA LEU A 190 -13.00 -6.54 -6.11
C LEU A 190 -13.09 -7.44 -7.36
N ASP A 191 -12.87 -8.74 -7.20
CA ASP A 191 -13.06 -9.76 -8.24
C ASP A 191 -14.49 -9.86 -8.74
N SER A 192 -15.46 -9.37 -7.97
CA SER A 192 -16.85 -9.15 -8.40
C SER A 192 -17.00 -8.07 -9.48
N GLY A 193 -15.94 -7.33 -9.81
CA GLY A 193 -15.93 -6.22 -10.76
C GLY A 193 -16.40 -4.89 -10.17
N LYS A 194 -16.65 -4.82 -8.86
CA LYS A 194 -17.13 -3.61 -8.18
C LYS A 194 -15.99 -2.81 -7.56
N TRP A 195 -16.04 -1.49 -7.72
CA TRP A 195 -15.19 -0.56 -7.02
C TRP A 195 -15.78 -0.18 -5.67
N HIS A 196 -14.99 -0.35 -4.62
CA HIS A 196 -15.32 0.04 -3.26
C HIS A 196 -14.42 1.19 -2.82
N ARG A 197 -15.03 2.26 -2.31
CA ARG A 197 -14.35 3.29 -1.53
C ARG A 197 -14.59 3.01 -0.06
N VAL A 198 -13.50 2.79 0.66
CA VAL A 198 -13.54 2.47 2.09
C VAL A 198 -12.87 3.60 2.85
N THR A 199 -13.57 4.18 3.82
CA THR A 199 -13.03 5.27 4.64
C THR A 199 -13.11 4.94 6.11
N PHE A 200 -12.15 5.47 6.88
CA PHE A 200 -12.15 5.45 8.33
C PHE A 200 -11.56 6.76 8.86
N ASP A 201 -12.22 7.36 9.83
CA ASP A 201 -11.75 8.55 10.56
C ASP A 201 -11.57 8.17 12.03
N GLY A 202 -10.39 8.32 12.56
CA GLY A 202 -10.10 7.99 13.96
C GLY A 202 -8.63 7.81 14.22
N GLU A 203 -8.31 7.36 15.42
CA GLU A 203 -6.93 7.06 15.80
C GLU A 203 -6.41 5.85 15.01
N LEU A 204 -5.29 6.03 14.32
CA LEU A 204 -4.67 5.01 13.47
C LEU A 204 -3.53 4.32 14.23
N VAL A 205 -3.88 3.48 15.19
CA VAL A 205 -2.93 2.74 16.01
C VAL A 205 -3.24 1.25 15.93
N THR A 206 -2.20 0.46 15.73
CA THR A 206 -2.29 -1.00 15.85
C THR A 206 -1.71 -1.47 17.17
N GLY A 207 -2.21 -2.57 17.70
CA GLY A 207 -1.52 -3.29 18.75
C GLY A 207 -0.22 -3.91 18.21
N GLY A 208 0.82 -3.99 19.03
CA GLY A 208 2.02 -4.72 18.65
C GLY A 208 1.85 -6.21 18.88
N TYR A 209 2.19 -7.03 17.89
CA TYR A 209 2.47 -8.43 18.15
C TYR A 209 3.88 -8.54 18.72
N ALA A 210 4.00 -9.15 19.88
CA ALA A 210 5.28 -9.33 20.56
C ALA A 210 6.13 -10.41 19.87
N ASN A 211 6.47 -10.19 18.59
CA ASN A 211 7.58 -10.93 18.01
C ASN A 211 8.75 -9.97 17.75
N PRO A 212 9.59 -9.76 18.75
CA PRO A 212 10.64 -8.75 18.71
C PRO A 212 11.83 -9.14 17.83
N THR A 213 11.77 -10.24 17.11
CA THR A 213 12.95 -10.95 16.61
C THR A 213 13.79 -10.17 15.62
N ASN A 214 13.24 -9.19 14.89
CA ASN A 214 14.01 -8.48 13.87
C ASN A 214 14.32 -7.02 14.19
N GLU A 215 13.75 -6.47 15.25
CA GLU A 215 13.90 -5.06 15.59
C GLU A 215 14.52 -4.81 16.98
N ARG A 216 14.48 -5.82 17.84
CA ARG A 216 15.13 -5.74 19.15
C ARG A 216 16.53 -6.35 19.07
N PRO A 217 17.50 -5.74 19.75
CA PRO A 217 18.76 -6.44 20.01
C PRO A 217 18.45 -7.74 20.76
N TYR A 218 19.13 -8.82 20.39
CA TYR A 218 18.92 -10.16 20.96
C TYR A 218 19.09 -10.22 22.48
N SER A 219 19.69 -9.21 23.07
CA SER A 219 19.79 -9.04 24.52
C SER A 219 19.43 -7.62 24.89
N LEU A 220 18.46 -7.48 25.75
CA LEU A 220 18.14 -6.22 26.42
C LEU A 220 19.03 -5.98 27.67
N PHE A 221 19.90 -6.92 27.99
CA PHE A 221 20.81 -6.80 29.11
C PHE A 221 22.00 -5.93 28.72
N THR A 222 22.13 -4.78 29.36
CA THR A 222 23.25 -3.86 29.17
C THR A 222 24.37 -4.09 30.20
N ALA A 223 24.18 -5.03 31.10
CA ALA A 223 25.14 -5.46 32.15
C ALA A 223 24.92 -6.95 32.42
N ASP A 224 25.89 -7.55 33.14
CA ASP A 224 25.75 -8.93 33.60
C ASP A 224 24.55 -9.07 34.54
N HIS A 225 23.73 -10.08 34.32
CA HIS A 225 22.58 -10.43 35.14
C HIS A 225 22.75 -11.83 35.70
N GLU A 226 22.54 -11.97 36.97
CA GLU A 226 22.50 -13.27 37.65
C GLU A 226 21.04 -13.68 37.86
N PHE A 227 20.66 -14.85 37.33
CA PHE A 227 19.36 -15.44 37.54
C PHE A 227 19.47 -16.61 38.51
N ASN A 228 18.93 -16.47 39.72
CA ASN A 228 18.87 -17.55 40.70
C ASN A 228 17.57 -18.36 40.50
N TYR A 229 17.70 -19.56 40.00
CA TYR A 229 16.58 -20.49 39.79
C TYR A 229 16.51 -21.46 40.96
N ASN A 230 15.51 -21.28 41.85
CA ASN A 230 15.43 -22.03 43.13
C ASN A 230 14.57 -23.31 43.07
N SER A 231 13.99 -23.65 41.91
CA SER A 231 13.11 -24.82 41.85
C SER A 231 13.19 -25.52 40.51
N GLY A 232 13.42 -26.79 40.58
CA GLY A 232 13.17 -27.69 39.45
C GLY A 232 14.39 -27.97 38.57
N TYR A 233 14.10 -28.58 37.47
CA TYR A 233 15.10 -29.00 36.48
C TYR A 233 15.18 -27.95 35.38
N LEU A 234 16.38 -27.50 35.06
CA LEU A 234 16.66 -26.70 33.89
C LEU A 234 16.86 -27.66 32.71
N HIS A 235 16.06 -27.53 31.70
CA HIS A 235 16.26 -28.22 30.43
C HIS A 235 16.54 -27.18 29.33
N ALA A 236 17.73 -27.21 28.80
CA ALA A 236 18.12 -26.37 27.68
C ALA A 236 18.23 -27.18 26.40
N TYR A 237 17.57 -26.73 25.33
CA TYR A 237 17.65 -27.32 24.02
C TYR A 237 18.27 -26.35 23.03
N TYR A 238 19.39 -26.73 22.45
CA TYR A 238 19.99 -26.01 21.35
C TYR A 238 19.34 -26.41 20.03
N ARG A 239 18.90 -25.41 19.28
CA ARG A 239 18.21 -25.58 17.98
C ARG A 239 19.01 -25.03 16.81
N GLY A 240 20.19 -24.46 17.04
CA GLY A 240 20.92 -23.73 16.02
C GLY A 240 20.12 -22.55 15.47
N ASP A 241 20.37 -22.17 14.24
CA ASP A 241 19.61 -21.12 13.55
C ASP A 241 18.26 -21.67 13.00
N PHE A 242 17.42 -22.17 13.92
CA PHE A 242 16.16 -22.86 13.60
C PHE A 242 15.18 -21.98 12.81
N TYR A 243 15.20 -20.66 13.04
CA TYR A 243 14.31 -19.74 12.39
C TYR A 243 14.93 -19.01 11.18
N GLY A 244 16.18 -19.32 10.82
CA GLY A 244 16.90 -18.65 9.73
C GLY A 244 17.19 -17.17 10.00
N LEU A 245 17.36 -16.81 11.28
CA LEU A 245 17.53 -15.43 11.73
C LEU A 245 19.01 -15.02 11.88
N GLY A 246 19.93 -15.92 11.57
CA GLY A 246 21.36 -15.71 11.76
C GLY A 246 21.80 -15.73 13.23
N CYS A 247 20.99 -16.33 14.12
CA CYS A 247 21.30 -16.48 15.53
C CYS A 247 20.97 -17.87 16.02
N ASP A 248 21.74 -18.32 17.02
CA ASP A 248 21.51 -19.61 17.69
C ASP A 248 20.36 -19.50 18.68
N VAL A 249 19.44 -20.46 18.60
CA VAL A 249 18.24 -20.51 19.45
C VAL A 249 18.42 -21.56 20.54
N TRP A 250 18.21 -21.15 21.78
CA TRP A 250 18.19 -21.98 22.97
C TRP A 250 16.81 -21.91 23.64
N TYR A 251 16.18 -23.04 23.84
CA TYR A 251 15.00 -23.16 24.70
C TYR A 251 15.45 -23.59 26.10
N VAL A 252 15.02 -22.83 27.09
CA VAL A 252 15.34 -23.04 28.48
C VAL A 252 14.08 -23.25 29.30
#